data_f1cd3b9dd8401b9bb7075d0fb09307c2
#
_entry.id   f1cd3b9dd8401b9bb7075d0fb09307c2
#
_cell.length_a   1.000
_cell.length_b   1.000
_cell.length_c   1.000
_cell.angle_alpha   90.00
_cell.angle_beta   90.00
_cell.angle_gamma   90.00
#
_symmetry.space_group_name_H-M   'P 1'
#
loop_
_entity.id
_entity.type
_entity.pdbx_description
1 polymer ?
#
loop_
_entity_poly.entity_id
_entity_poly.type
_entity_poly.pdbx_seq_one_letter_code
_entity_poly.pdbx_strand_id
1 'polypeptide(L)'
;MALREVSLQVGAGEFVALLGPNGAGKTTLFQLLSGLFVADRGEIHIRGHDIRKTPIAALAGMGVVFQQATLDLDLTVRANLLFHCRLHGLNKQRARTRIAEELKRLELEDRARDPVRDLSGGNRRKIELARALLHDPHVLLMDEATVGLDPASRTSLVRYVHELCVTRGVGVLWATHLVDEAEQADRVLVLHQGHLLASGRPGELVERTSAESLSEAFLRLTGVNPEKN
;
A
#
# COMPACT_ATOMS: atom_id res chain seq x y z
N MET A 1 -12.00 11.64 -17.34
CA MET A 1 -10.69 10.96 -17.37
C MET A 1 -10.08 11.08 -15.97
N ALA A 2 -9.86 9.96 -15.29
CA ALA A 2 -9.46 9.98 -13.87
C ALA A 2 -7.96 10.22 -13.66
N LEU A 3 -7.12 9.84 -14.64
CA LEU A 3 -5.67 10.06 -14.63
C LEU A 3 -5.22 10.63 -15.96
N ARG A 4 -4.23 11.52 -15.93
CA ARG A 4 -3.69 12.22 -17.10
C ARG A 4 -2.17 12.25 -17.03
N GLU A 5 -1.52 11.51 -17.94
CA GLU A 5 -0.06 11.50 -18.11
C GLU A 5 0.73 11.26 -16.80
N VAL A 6 0.23 10.30 -15.99
CA VAL A 6 0.89 9.93 -14.74
C VAL A 6 2.01 8.95 -15.04
N SER A 7 3.25 9.35 -14.74
CA SER A 7 4.44 8.50 -14.81
C SER A 7 5.11 8.44 -13.45
N LEU A 8 5.34 7.24 -12.94
CA LEU A 8 5.99 7.01 -11.67
C LEU A 8 6.83 5.72 -11.71
N GLN A 9 7.76 5.62 -10.79
CA GLN A 9 8.53 4.40 -10.53
C GLN A 9 8.56 4.14 -9.04
N VAL A 10 8.73 2.89 -8.64
CA VAL A 10 8.99 2.48 -7.26
C VAL A 10 10.19 1.55 -7.29
N GLY A 11 11.24 1.94 -6.58
CA GLY A 11 12.47 1.14 -6.47
C GLY A 11 12.32 -0.05 -5.51
N ALA A 12 13.22 -1.02 -5.61
CA ALA A 12 13.32 -2.09 -4.63
C ALA A 12 13.75 -1.49 -3.28
N GLY A 13 13.05 -1.85 -2.21
CA GLY A 13 13.32 -1.32 -0.88
C GLY A 13 12.93 0.15 -0.67
N GLU A 14 12.23 0.76 -1.62
CA GLU A 14 11.79 2.15 -1.55
C GLU A 14 10.37 2.24 -0.99
N PHE A 15 10.16 3.10 -0.01
CA PHE A 15 8.84 3.48 0.48
C PHE A 15 8.38 4.78 -0.20
N VAL A 16 7.44 4.68 -1.13
CA VAL A 16 6.87 5.80 -1.87
C VAL A 16 5.46 6.09 -1.39
N ALA A 17 5.22 7.30 -0.89
CA ALA A 17 3.88 7.77 -0.55
C ALA A 17 3.23 8.47 -1.75
N LEU A 18 2.02 8.06 -2.12
CA LEU A 18 1.16 8.74 -3.07
C LEU A 18 0.16 9.61 -2.30
N LEU A 19 0.54 10.86 -2.08
CA LEU A 19 -0.24 11.83 -1.32
C LEU A 19 -1.22 12.57 -2.24
N GLY A 20 -2.48 12.63 -1.85
CA GLY A 20 -3.49 13.36 -2.60
C GLY A 20 -4.84 13.39 -1.89
N PRO A 21 -5.68 14.43 -2.13
CA PRO A 21 -7.00 14.51 -1.54
C PRO A 21 -7.94 13.42 -2.09
N ASN A 22 -9.12 13.32 -1.49
CA ASN A 22 -10.17 12.46 -2.02
C ASN A 22 -10.55 12.90 -3.45
N GLY A 23 -10.72 11.92 -4.35
CA GLY A 23 -10.99 12.19 -5.76
C GLY A 23 -9.75 12.56 -6.60
N ALA A 24 -8.54 12.58 -6.04
CA ALA A 24 -7.31 12.89 -6.79
C ALA A 24 -6.97 11.86 -7.89
N GLY A 25 -7.53 10.64 -7.82
CA GLY A 25 -7.25 9.54 -8.74
C GLY A 25 -6.44 8.38 -8.15
N LYS A 26 -6.14 8.41 -6.84
CA LYS A 26 -5.33 7.38 -6.15
C LYS A 26 -5.88 5.97 -6.37
N THR A 27 -7.16 5.75 -6.03
CA THR A 27 -7.81 4.44 -6.17
C THR A 27 -7.87 3.98 -7.63
N THR A 28 -8.09 4.90 -8.58
CA THR A 28 -8.03 4.55 -10.01
C THR A 28 -6.64 4.08 -10.42
N LEU A 29 -5.58 4.75 -9.95
CA LEU A 29 -4.21 4.31 -10.19
C LEU A 29 -3.96 2.92 -9.61
N PHE A 30 -4.41 2.64 -8.40
CA PHE A 30 -4.28 1.33 -7.76
C PHE A 30 -5.04 0.23 -8.50
N GLN A 31 -6.23 0.53 -9.02
CA GLN A 31 -7.00 -0.40 -9.84
C GLN A 31 -6.30 -0.74 -11.17
N LEU A 32 -5.61 0.22 -11.78
CA LEU A 32 -4.78 -0.01 -12.96
C LEU A 32 -3.54 -0.84 -12.62
N LEU A 33 -2.83 -0.50 -11.54
CA LEU A 33 -1.62 -1.20 -11.11
C LEU A 33 -1.91 -2.64 -10.66
N SER A 34 -3.08 -2.89 -10.06
CA SER A 34 -3.52 -4.23 -9.65
C SER A 34 -4.17 -5.05 -10.77
N GLY A 35 -4.28 -4.49 -11.98
CA GLY A 35 -4.86 -5.16 -13.14
C GLY A 35 -6.39 -5.30 -13.11
N LEU A 36 -7.08 -4.63 -12.18
CA LEU A 36 -8.54 -4.59 -12.13
C LEU A 36 -9.13 -3.77 -13.28
N PHE A 37 -8.41 -2.77 -13.75
CA PHE A 37 -8.76 -1.98 -14.92
C PHE A 37 -7.60 -1.99 -15.92
N VAL A 38 -7.95 -1.73 -17.19
CA VAL A 38 -6.98 -1.57 -18.27
C VAL A 38 -6.84 -0.08 -18.58
N ALA A 39 -5.59 0.42 -18.63
CA ALA A 39 -5.34 1.81 -18.99
C ALA A 39 -5.67 2.06 -20.47
N ASP A 40 -6.27 3.21 -20.81
CA ASP A 40 -6.55 3.59 -22.20
C ASP A 40 -5.25 3.77 -22.98
N ARG A 41 -4.22 4.36 -22.34
CA ARG A 41 -2.90 4.64 -22.93
C ARG A 41 -1.81 4.46 -21.89
N GLY A 42 -0.57 4.32 -22.35
CA GLY A 42 0.60 4.14 -21.50
C GLY A 42 0.89 2.67 -21.22
N GLU A 43 1.90 2.42 -20.41
CA GLU A 43 2.41 1.09 -20.10
C GLU A 43 2.61 0.96 -18.59
N ILE A 44 2.38 -0.24 -18.06
CA ILE A 44 2.63 -0.59 -16.66
C ILE A 44 3.55 -1.79 -16.66
N HIS A 45 4.74 -1.62 -16.08
CA HIS A 45 5.71 -2.68 -15.94
C HIS A 45 5.95 -2.98 -14.45
N ILE A 46 5.87 -4.25 -14.09
CA ILE A 46 6.16 -4.74 -12.75
C ILE A 46 7.27 -5.76 -12.86
N ARG A 47 8.45 -5.41 -12.34
CA ARG A 47 9.69 -6.22 -12.49
C ARG A 47 10.00 -6.57 -13.95
N GLY A 48 9.83 -5.62 -14.86
CA GLY A 48 10.06 -5.81 -16.29
C GLY A 48 8.94 -6.53 -17.04
N HIS A 49 7.91 -7.01 -16.37
CA HIS A 49 6.73 -7.63 -16.98
C HIS A 49 5.67 -6.59 -17.29
N ASP A 50 5.30 -6.45 -18.55
CA ASP A 50 4.17 -5.63 -18.99
C ASP A 50 2.85 -6.28 -18.52
N ILE A 51 2.04 -5.56 -17.74
CA ILE A 51 0.79 -6.08 -17.18
C ILE A 51 -0.23 -6.49 -18.24
N ARG A 52 -0.17 -5.90 -19.44
CA ARG A 52 -1.06 -6.26 -20.56
C ARG A 52 -0.60 -7.52 -21.28
N LYS A 53 0.72 -7.70 -21.44
CA LYS A 53 1.28 -8.83 -22.20
C LYS A 53 1.46 -10.07 -21.35
N THR A 54 1.87 -9.87 -20.08
CA THR A 54 2.20 -10.96 -19.15
C THR A 54 1.59 -10.73 -17.78
N PRO A 55 0.23 -10.59 -17.64
CA PRO A 55 -0.42 -10.20 -16.40
C PRO A 55 -0.12 -11.13 -15.23
N ILE A 56 -0.09 -12.44 -15.46
CA ILE A 56 0.19 -13.42 -14.41
C ILE A 56 1.60 -13.22 -13.84
N ALA A 57 2.61 -13.02 -14.69
CA ALA A 57 3.99 -12.80 -14.25
C ALA A 57 4.15 -11.43 -13.55
N ALA A 58 3.48 -10.39 -14.06
CA ALA A 58 3.49 -9.07 -13.45
C ALA A 58 2.87 -9.08 -12.04
N LEU A 59 1.69 -9.71 -11.88
CA LEU A 59 0.94 -9.71 -10.63
C LEU A 59 1.43 -10.74 -9.60
N ALA A 60 2.12 -11.80 -10.03
CA ALA A 60 2.60 -12.86 -9.13
C ALA A 60 3.55 -12.35 -8.03
N GLY A 61 4.30 -11.28 -8.29
CA GLY A 61 5.22 -10.66 -7.34
C GLY A 61 4.66 -9.45 -6.61
N MET A 62 3.35 -9.24 -6.64
CA MET A 62 2.68 -8.08 -6.06
C MET A 62 1.77 -8.48 -4.90
N GLY A 63 1.92 -7.82 -3.74
CA GLY A 63 0.96 -7.83 -2.66
C GLY A 63 0.06 -6.60 -2.71
N VAL A 64 -1.21 -6.74 -2.35
CA VAL A 64 -2.15 -5.61 -2.33
C VAL A 64 -2.94 -5.60 -1.04
N VAL A 65 -2.99 -4.44 -0.38
CA VAL A 65 -3.86 -4.14 0.75
C VAL A 65 -4.82 -3.03 0.30
N PHE A 66 -6.08 -3.38 0.13
CA PHE A 66 -7.11 -2.44 -0.31
C PHE A 66 -7.65 -1.60 0.84
N GLN A 67 -8.27 -0.46 0.52
CA GLN A 67 -8.95 0.39 1.50
C GLN A 67 -10.05 -0.39 2.24
N GLN A 68 -10.90 -1.11 1.50
CA GLN A 68 -11.91 -1.98 2.08
C GLN A 68 -11.31 -3.31 2.54
N ALA A 69 -11.78 -3.78 3.70
CA ALA A 69 -11.38 -5.08 4.23
C ALA A 69 -11.83 -6.21 3.29
N THR A 70 -10.91 -7.12 3.02
CA THR A 70 -11.10 -8.23 2.08
C THR A 70 -10.97 -9.61 2.74
N LEU A 71 -10.85 -9.63 4.07
CA LEU A 71 -10.88 -10.87 4.86
C LEU A 71 -12.32 -11.34 5.06
N ASP A 72 -12.52 -12.65 4.99
CA ASP A 72 -13.77 -13.27 5.40
C ASP A 72 -13.88 -13.23 6.93
N LEU A 73 -14.89 -12.52 7.42
CA LEU A 73 -15.07 -12.29 8.86
C LEU A 73 -15.49 -13.56 9.62
N ASP A 74 -16.08 -14.53 8.94
CA ASP A 74 -16.60 -15.77 9.54
C ASP A 74 -15.52 -16.86 9.64
N LEU A 75 -14.45 -16.71 8.88
CA LEU A 75 -13.31 -17.60 8.94
C LEU A 75 -12.32 -17.18 10.02
N THR A 76 -11.56 -18.16 10.52
CA THR A 76 -10.42 -17.87 11.40
C THR A 76 -9.30 -17.14 10.63
N VAL A 77 -8.46 -16.41 11.35
CA VAL A 77 -7.25 -15.81 10.80
C VAL A 77 -6.46 -16.81 9.96
N ARG A 78 -6.17 -17.98 10.52
CA ARG A 78 -5.42 -19.03 9.83
C ARG A 78 -6.14 -19.55 8.57
N ALA A 79 -7.46 -19.67 8.60
CA ALA A 79 -8.22 -20.14 7.44
C ALA A 79 -8.16 -19.14 6.28
N ASN A 80 -8.32 -17.84 6.56
CA ASN A 80 -8.13 -16.76 5.59
C ASN A 80 -6.74 -16.80 4.95
N LEU A 81 -5.69 -16.86 5.77
CA LEU A 81 -4.30 -16.88 5.29
C LEU A 81 -4.00 -18.15 4.48
N LEU A 82 -4.49 -19.31 4.94
CA LEU A 82 -4.30 -20.58 4.21
C LEU A 82 -5.02 -20.59 2.85
N PHE A 83 -6.21 -20.02 2.80
CA PHE A 83 -6.95 -19.85 1.54
C PHE A 83 -6.13 -19.04 0.53
N HIS A 84 -5.57 -17.91 0.96
CA HIS A 84 -4.74 -17.06 0.11
C HIS A 84 -3.44 -17.76 -0.34
N CYS A 85 -2.76 -18.50 0.56
CA CYS A 85 -1.61 -19.32 0.19
C CYS A 85 -1.95 -20.31 -0.95
N ARG A 86 -3.14 -20.94 -0.89
CA ARG A 86 -3.59 -21.89 -1.93
C ARG A 86 -3.82 -21.20 -3.27
N LEU A 87 -4.41 -20.00 -3.26
CA LEU A 87 -4.60 -19.21 -4.49
C LEU A 87 -3.27 -18.87 -5.17
N HIS A 88 -2.21 -18.66 -4.38
CA HIS A 88 -0.84 -18.42 -4.88
C HIS A 88 -0.03 -19.71 -5.11
N GLY A 89 -0.65 -20.89 -5.05
CA GLY A 89 0.03 -22.16 -5.34
C GLY A 89 1.05 -22.60 -4.30
N LEU A 90 1.04 -22.03 -3.08
CA LEU A 90 1.96 -22.47 -2.04
C LEU A 90 1.59 -23.87 -1.55
N ASN A 91 2.56 -24.78 -1.52
CA ASN A 91 2.35 -26.10 -0.92
C ASN A 91 2.08 -26.01 0.60
N LYS A 92 1.51 -27.06 1.17
CA LYS A 92 1.05 -27.12 2.56
C LYS A 92 2.17 -26.77 3.58
N GLN A 93 3.39 -27.23 3.34
CA GLN A 93 4.51 -26.98 4.25
C GLN A 93 4.92 -25.50 4.19
N ARG A 94 5.15 -24.96 3.00
CA ARG A 94 5.52 -23.55 2.80
C ARG A 94 4.42 -22.61 3.33
N ALA A 95 3.14 -22.92 3.09
CA ALA A 95 2.03 -22.14 3.60
C ALA A 95 2.05 -22.07 5.14
N ARG A 96 2.27 -23.21 5.83
CA ARG A 96 2.35 -23.23 7.30
C ARG A 96 3.50 -22.38 7.82
N THR A 97 4.68 -22.51 7.23
CA THR A 97 5.87 -21.73 7.62
C THR A 97 5.63 -20.25 7.42
N ARG A 98 5.17 -19.83 6.22
CA ARG A 98 4.92 -18.41 5.92
C ARG A 98 3.84 -17.79 6.83
N ILE A 99 2.74 -18.51 7.09
CA ILE A 99 1.71 -18.03 8.01
C ILE A 99 2.27 -17.84 9.43
N ALA A 100 3.04 -18.79 9.94
CA ALA A 100 3.63 -18.69 11.28
C ALA A 100 4.61 -17.50 11.36
N GLU A 101 5.47 -17.32 10.35
CA GLU A 101 6.42 -16.22 10.29
C GLU A 101 5.72 -14.85 10.27
N GLU A 102 4.71 -14.67 9.40
CA GLU A 102 4.01 -13.38 9.28
C GLU A 102 3.21 -13.07 10.56
N LEU A 103 2.51 -14.05 11.14
CA LEU A 103 1.80 -13.85 12.41
C LEU A 103 2.75 -13.51 13.55
N LYS A 104 3.92 -14.15 13.62
CA LYS A 104 4.94 -13.84 14.62
C LYS A 104 5.44 -12.41 14.51
N ARG A 105 5.77 -11.95 13.31
CA ARG A 105 6.25 -10.57 13.07
C ARG A 105 5.21 -9.51 13.46
N LEU A 106 3.93 -9.83 13.32
CA LEU A 106 2.83 -8.94 13.66
C LEU A 106 2.31 -9.11 15.08
N GLU A 107 2.92 -10.02 15.87
CA GLU A 107 2.52 -10.33 17.25
C GLU A 107 1.06 -10.83 17.34
N LEU A 108 0.66 -11.68 16.40
CA LEU A 108 -0.71 -12.23 16.31
C LEU A 108 -0.77 -13.77 16.27
N GLU A 109 0.27 -14.46 16.75
CA GLU A 109 0.34 -15.93 16.78
C GLU A 109 -0.81 -16.54 17.58
N ASP A 110 -1.10 -15.94 18.74
CA ASP A 110 -2.15 -16.41 19.66
C ASP A 110 -3.57 -16.20 19.07
N ARG A 111 -3.70 -15.31 18.09
CA ARG A 111 -4.95 -15.00 17.41
C ARG A 111 -5.21 -15.87 16.16
N ALA A 112 -4.30 -16.78 15.83
CA ALA A 112 -4.39 -17.58 14.59
C ALA A 112 -5.71 -18.39 14.46
N ARG A 113 -6.32 -18.76 15.60
CA ARG A 113 -7.57 -19.55 15.65
C ARG A 113 -8.82 -18.70 15.85
N ASP A 114 -8.67 -17.43 16.15
CA ASP A 114 -9.79 -16.53 16.38
C ASP A 114 -10.51 -16.23 15.05
N PRO A 115 -11.84 -16.15 15.04
CA PRO A 115 -12.59 -15.59 13.91
C PRO A 115 -12.14 -14.15 13.65
N VAL A 116 -12.04 -13.76 12.38
CA VAL A 116 -11.60 -12.40 12.02
C VAL A 116 -12.54 -11.34 12.56
N ARG A 117 -13.83 -11.65 12.70
CA ARG A 117 -14.82 -10.72 13.28
C ARG A 117 -14.50 -10.27 14.71
N ASP A 118 -13.80 -11.11 15.48
CA ASP A 118 -13.49 -10.86 16.90
C ASP A 118 -12.20 -10.03 17.08
N LEU A 119 -11.51 -9.70 15.99
CA LEU A 119 -10.32 -8.86 16.03
C LEU A 119 -10.68 -7.36 16.02
N SER A 120 -9.82 -6.55 16.66
CA SER A 120 -9.86 -5.10 16.49
C SER A 120 -9.59 -4.69 15.04
N GLY A 121 -9.98 -3.47 14.66
CA GLY A 121 -9.70 -2.93 13.31
C GLY A 121 -8.21 -2.95 12.98
N GLY A 122 -7.34 -2.57 13.93
CA GLY A 122 -5.89 -2.62 13.76
C GLY A 122 -5.36 -4.03 13.53
N ASN A 123 -5.84 -5.00 14.29
CA ASN A 123 -5.43 -6.40 14.10
C ASN A 123 -5.95 -6.97 12.78
N ARG A 124 -7.18 -6.63 12.37
CA ARG A 124 -7.67 -7.02 11.03
C ARG A 124 -6.77 -6.47 9.93
N ARG A 125 -6.35 -5.20 10.03
CA ARG A 125 -5.44 -4.58 9.05
C ARG A 125 -4.07 -5.25 9.03
N LYS A 126 -3.54 -5.61 10.20
CA LYS A 126 -2.31 -6.40 10.28
C LYS A 126 -2.44 -7.76 9.58
N ILE A 127 -3.59 -8.45 9.72
CA ILE A 127 -3.84 -9.72 9.02
C ILE A 127 -3.97 -9.53 7.50
N GLU A 128 -4.55 -8.43 7.02
CA GLU A 128 -4.56 -8.13 5.59
C GLU A 128 -3.16 -7.90 5.04
N LEU A 129 -2.31 -7.22 5.79
CA LEU A 129 -0.90 -7.07 5.44
C LEU A 129 -0.16 -8.41 5.46
N ALA A 130 -0.34 -9.23 6.52
CA ALA A 130 0.20 -10.60 6.55
C ALA A 130 -0.20 -11.37 5.29
N ARG A 131 -1.49 -11.34 4.94
CA ARG A 131 -2.02 -12.00 3.74
C ARG A 131 -1.32 -11.54 2.48
N ALA A 132 -1.11 -10.24 2.31
CA ALA A 132 -0.44 -9.67 1.15
C ALA A 132 1.04 -10.08 1.04
N LEU A 133 1.67 -10.50 2.15
CA LEU A 133 3.09 -10.87 2.22
C LEU A 133 3.35 -12.39 2.13
N LEU A 134 2.32 -13.25 2.16
CA LEU A 134 2.46 -14.71 2.23
C LEU A 134 3.24 -15.33 1.06
N HIS A 135 3.05 -14.79 -0.12
CA HIS A 135 3.66 -15.29 -1.35
C HIS A 135 5.00 -14.62 -1.68
N ASP A 136 5.55 -13.85 -0.73
CA ASP A 136 6.85 -13.18 -0.82
C ASP A 136 6.91 -12.15 -1.96
N PRO A 137 6.03 -11.15 -1.96
CA PRO A 137 5.97 -10.17 -3.02
C PRO A 137 7.21 -9.27 -3.02
N HIS A 138 7.54 -8.73 -4.20
CA HIS A 138 8.58 -7.71 -4.36
C HIS A 138 8.03 -6.28 -4.36
N VAL A 139 6.73 -6.16 -4.63
CA VAL A 139 6.00 -4.88 -4.64
C VAL A 139 4.78 -5.02 -3.74
N LEU A 140 4.55 -4.02 -2.91
CA LEU A 140 3.38 -3.92 -2.06
C LEU A 140 2.60 -2.63 -2.40
N LEU A 141 1.36 -2.78 -2.79
CA LEU A 141 0.42 -1.68 -2.98
C LEU A 141 -0.46 -1.55 -1.74
N MET A 142 -0.55 -0.36 -1.15
CA MET A 142 -1.36 -0.09 0.04
C MET A 142 -2.27 1.10 -0.21
N ASP A 143 -3.58 0.84 -0.35
CA ASP A 143 -4.58 1.89 -0.60
C ASP A 143 -5.24 2.30 0.73
N GLU A 144 -4.87 3.49 1.23
CA GLU A 144 -5.38 4.09 2.47
C GLU A 144 -5.45 3.10 3.65
N ALA A 145 -4.36 2.36 3.83
CA ALA A 145 -4.30 1.20 4.72
C ALA A 145 -4.51 1.51 6.21
N THR A 146 -4.43 2.76 6.63
CA THR A 146 -4.55 3.19 8.02
C THR A 146 -5.88 3.87 8.36
N VAL A 147 -6.76 4.02 7.38
CA VAL A 147 -8.06 4.64 7.60
C VAL A 147 -8.85 3.84 8.64
N GLY A 148 -9.36 4.53 9.67
CA GLY A 148 -10.11 3.93 10.77
C GLY A 148 -9.25 3.26 11.85
N LEU A 149 -7.93 3.36 11.78
CA LEU A 149 -7.03 2.90 12.84
C LEU A 149 -6.82 4.00 13.89
N ASP A 150 -6.64 3.58 15.14
CA ASP A 150 -6.15 4.45 16.19
C ASP A 150 -4.69 4.89 15.91
N PRO A 151 -4.22 6.01 16.51
CA PRO A 151 -2.89 6.55 16.22
C PRO A 151 -1.73 5.57 16.49
N ALA A 152 -1.83 4.75 17.53
CA ALA A 152 -0.78 3.79 17.89
C ALA A 152 -0.68 2.66 16.85
N SER A 153 -1.84 2.10 16.44
CA SER A 153 -1.94 1.09 15.38
C SER A 153 -1.42 1.63 14.04
N ARG A 154 -1.73 2.88 13.70
CA ARG A 154 -1.24 3.55 12.49
C ARG A 154 0.29 3.64 12.48
N THR A 155 0.87 4.21 13.55
CA THR A 155 2.33 4.35 13.68
C THR A 155 3.04 3.00 13.60
N SER A 156 2.48 1.98 14.27
CA SER A 156 3.02 0.61 14.23
C SER A 156 3.01 0.03 12.81
N LEU A 157 1.92 0.25 12.05
CA LEU A 157 1.79 -0.26 10.69
C LEU A 157 2.78 0.41 9.73
N VAL A 158 2.91 1.74 9.77
CA VAL A 158 3.86 2.49 8.94
C VAL A 158 5.30 2.05 9.22
N ARG A 159 5.67 1.95 10.50
CA ARG A 159 7.00 1.47 10.92
C ARG A 159 7.29 0.05 10.40
N TYR A 160 6.32 -0.87 10.52
CA TYR A 160 6.47 -2.22 10.02
C TYR A 160 6.67 -2.27 8.51
N VAL A 161 5.93 -1.47 7.75
CA VAL A 161 6.09 -1.38 6.29
C VAL A 161 7.46 -0.82 5.91
N HIS A 162 7.93 0.19 6.61
CA HIS A 162 9.28 0.72 6.41
C HIS A 162 10.36 -0.36 6.69
N GLU A 163 10.18 -1.14 7.75
CA GLU A 163 11.06 -2.28 8.05
C GLU A 163 11.07 -3.31 6.91
N LEU A 164 9.92 -3.59 6.28
CA LEU A 164 9.86 -4.48 5.10
C LEU A 164 10.68 -3.96 3.93
N CYS A 165 10.67 -2.65 3.68
CA CYS A 165 11.51 -2.04 2.65
C CYS A 165 12.98 -2.31 2.93
N VAL A 166 13.44 -2.01 4.14
CA VAL A 166 14.85 -2.15 4.53
C VAL A 166 15.31 -3.61 4.60
N THR A 167 14.50 -4.50 5.22
CA THR A 167 14.94 -5.88 5.53
C THR A 167 14.68 -6.87 4.43
N ARG A 168 13.63 -6.65 3.61
CA ARG A 168 13.23 -7.57 2.53
C ARG A 168 13.38 -6.98 1.13
N GLY A 169 13.74 -5.71 1.00
CA GLY A 169 13.85 -5.03 -0.29
C GLY A 169 12.50 -4.88 -1.02
N VAL A 170 11.38 -4.91 -0.30
CA VAL A 170 10.05 -4.73 -0.89
C VAL A 170 9.87 -3.27 -1.29
N GLY A 171 9.56 -3.00 -2.56
CA GLY A 171 9.15 -1.68 -2.99
C GLY A 171 7.69 -1.42 -2.61
N VAL A 172 7.40 -0.32 -1.94
CA VAL A 172 6.06 -0.01 -1.44
C VAL A 172 5.52 1.24 -2.11
N LEU A 173 4.30 1.16 -2.65
CA LEU A 173 3.51 2.33 -3.02
C LEU A 173 2.32 2.43 -2.07
N TRP A 174 2.29 3.51 -1.28
CA TRP A 174 1.30 3.76 -0.26
C TRP A 174 0.44 4.97 -0.60
N ALA A 175 -0.81 4.76 -0.99
CA ALA A 175 -1.75 5.85 -1.17
C ALA A 175 -2.29 6.34 0.17
N THR A 176 -2.25 7.64 0.38
CA THR A 176 -2.77 8.29 1.58
C THR A 176 -3.26 9.70 1.29
N HIS A 177 -4.12 10.21 2.15
CA HIS A 177 -4.46 11.63 2.23
C HIS A 177 -3.89 12.29 3.51
N LEU A 178 -3.15 11.51 4.32
CA LEU A 178 -2.56 11.93 5.59
C LEU A 178 -1.09 12.31 5.37
N VAL A 179 -0.77 13.57 5.67
CA VAL A 179 0.59 14.11 5.44
C VAL A 179 1.62 13.48 6.36
N ASP A 180 1.23 13.21 7.62
CA ASP A 180 2.09 12.57 8.63
C ASP A 180 2.60 11.18 8.22
N GLU A 181 1.84 10.45 7.41
CA GLU A 181 2.28 9.18 6.82
C GLU A 181 3.29 9.41 5.68
N ALA A 182 3.04 10.43 4.86
CA ALA A 182 3.91 10.78 3.74
C ALA A 182 5.26 11.33 4.21
N GLU A 183 5.33 11.99 5.36
CA GLU A 183 6.58 12.48 5.96
C GLU A 183 7.58 11.37 6.29
N GLN A 184 7.11 10.15 6.50
CA GLN A 184 7.94 8.99 6.80
C GLN A 184 8.42 8.24 5.54
N ALA A 185 7.99 8.65 4.35
CA ALA A 185 8.35 8.01 3.09
C ALA A 185 9.74 8.48 2.60
N ASP A 186 10.42 7.60 1.86
CA ASP A 186 11.66 7.96 1.15
C ASP A 186 11.37 8.99 0.06
N ARG A 187 10.19 8.87 -0.56
CA ARG A 187 9.73 9.78 -1.62
C ARG A 187 8.22 9.98 -1.58
N VAL A 188 7.79 11.19 -1.83
CA VAL A 188 6.39 11.59 -1.93
C VAL A 188 6.05 11.95 -3.36
N LEU A 189 4.95 11.40 -3.84
CA LEU A 189 4.30 11.74 -5.11
C LEU A 189 3.02 12.51 -4.77
N VAL A 190 2.90 13.76 -5.23
CA VAL A 190 1.70 14.57 -4.99
C VAL A 190 0.77 14.44 -6.19
N LEU A 191 -0.36 13.75 -5.99
CA LEU A 191 -1.40 13.54 -6.99
C LEU A 191 -2.59 14.47 -6.74
N HIS A 192 -3.00 15.23 -7.76
CA HIS A 192 -4.18 16.09 -7.69
C HIS A 192 -4.90 16.13 -9.03
N GLN A 193 -6.23 15.97 -9.02
CA GLN A 193 -7.09 15.99 -10.22
C GLN A 193 -6.57 15.14 -11.39
N GLY A 194 -6.02 13.98 -11.07
CA GLY A 194 -5.47 13.03 -12.04
C GLY A 194 -4.08 13.36 -12.57
N HIS A 195 -3.42 14.40 -12.07
CA HIS A 195 -2.06 14.79 -12.45
C HIS A 195 -1.08 14.57 -11.31
N LEU A 196 0.13 14.13 -11.65
CA LEU A 196 1.26 14.13 -10.73
C LEU A 196 1.90 15.52 -10.73
N LEU A 197 1.66 16.30 -9.68
CA LEU A 197 2.13 17.68 -9.58
C LEU A 197 3.59 17.79 -9.15
N ALA A 198 4.04 16.89 -8.27
CA ALA A 198 5.39 16.90 -7.74
C ALA A 198 5.83 15.49 -7.32
N SER A 199 7.14 15.28 -7.35
CA SER A 199 7.83 14.09 -6.84
C SER A 199 9.14 14.54 -6.20
N GLY A 200 9.47 14.02 -5.02
CA GLY A 200 10.70 14.31 -4.31
C GLY A 200 10.66 13.77 -2.88
N ARG A 201 11.80 13.88 -2.18
CA ARG A 201 11.84 13.62 -0.74
C ARG A 201 10.98 14.63 0.00
N PRO A 202 10.42 14.30 1.18
CA PRO A 202 9.61 15.26 1.95
C PRO A 202 10.28 16.63 2.11
N GLY A 203 11.55 16.67 2.54
CA GLY A 203 12.33 17.91 2.70
C GLY A 203 12.54 18.68 1.38
N GLU A 204 12.80 17.99 0.27
CA GLU A 204 12.95 18.63 -1.05
C GLU A 204 11.66 19.31 -1.52
N LEU A 205 10.49 18.72 -1.22
CA LEU A 205 9.20 19.33 -1.55
C LEU A 205 8.95 20.58 -0.71
N VAL A 206 9.31 20.56 0.57
CA VAL A 206 9.24 21.73 1.48
C VAL A 206 10.12 22.86 0.94
N GLU A 207 11.38 22.59 0.61
CA GLU A 207 12.32 23.57 0.08
C GLU A 207 11.85 24.18 -1.25
N ARG A 208 11.45 23.33 -2.20
CA ARG A 208 10.99 23.76 -3.55
C ARG A 208 9.74 24.64 -3.52
N THR A 209 8.90 24.46 -2.53
CA THR A 209 7.68 25.27 -2.34
C THR A 209 7.89 26.44 -1.39
N SER A 210 9.10 26.60 -0.80
CA SER A 210 9.39 27.58 0.26
C SER A 210 8.37 27.51 1.42
N ALA A 211 7.93 26.28 1.76
CA ALA A 211 6.99 26.00 2.83
C ALA A 211 7.74 25.73 4.16
N GLU A 212 7.03 25.80 5.28
CA GLU A 212 7.57 25.46 6.61
C GLU A 212 7.41 23.97 6.93
N SER A 213 6.48 23.27 6.23
CA SER A 213 6.17 21.86 6.45
C SER A 213 5.69 21.18 5.17
N LEU A 214 5.70 19.83 5.16
CA LEU A 214 5.12 19.06 4.05
C LEU A 214 3.62 19.33 3.88
N SER A 215 2.90 19.58 4.97
CA SER A 215 1.49 19.95 4.94
C SER A 215 1.26 21.26 4.18
N GLU A 216 2.06 22.28 4.46
CA GLU A 216 1.99 23.54 3.74
C GLU A 216 2.44 23.39 2.28
N ALA A 217 3.51 22.64 2.03
CA ALA A 217 3.97 22.32 0.68
C ALA A 217 2.86 21.66 -0.15
N PHE A 218 2.14 20.71 0.43
CA PHE A 218 1.02 20.04 -0.19
C PHE A 218 -0.12 21.02 -0.54
N LEU A 219 -0.48 21.92 0.39
CA LEU A 219 -1.51 22.94 0.15
C LEU A 219 -1.12 23.91 -0.97
N ARG A 220 0.14 24.36 -0.99
CA ARG A 220 0.66 25.24 -2.05
C ARG A 220 0.63 24.55 -3.43
N LEU A 221 1.02 23.28 -3.49
CA LEU A 221 1.04 22.48 -4.73
C LEU A 221 -0.38 22.21 -5.26
N THR A 222 -1.33 21.91 -4.39
CA THR A 222 -2.68 21.52 -4.78
C THR A 222 -3.65 22.69 -4.92
N GLY A 223 -3.29 23.86 -4.38
CA GLY A 223 -4.20 25.03 -4.33
C GLY A 223 -5.42 24.80 -3.43
N VAL A 224 -5.42 23.74 -2.62
CA VAL A 224 -6.52 23.44 -1.68
C VAL A 224 -6.39 24.36 -0.47
N ASN A 225 -7.43 25.18 -0.24
CA ASN A 225 -7.48 26.03 0.94
C ASN A 225 -8.00 25.20 2.14
N PRO A 226 -7.24 25.10 3.28
CA PRO A 226 -7.65 24.32 4.43
C PRO A 226 -8.94 24.81 5.11
N GLU A 227 -9.38 26.03 4.83
CA GLU A 227 -10.58 26.64 5.42
C GLU A 227 -11.90 26.27 4.71
N LYS A 228 -11.87 25.40 3.69
CA LYS A 228 -13.06 25.08 2.87
C LYS A 228 -13.51 23.60 2.90
N ASN A 229 -13.05 22.79 3.87
CA ASN A 229 -13.54 21.42 4.07
C ASN A 229 -14.17 21.23 5.44
#